data_717e5e95b2600c033a24af47d6ef9f63
#
_entry.id   717e5e95b2600c033a24af47d6ef9f63
#
_cell.length_a   1.000
_cell.length_b   1.000
_cell.length_c   1.000
_cell.angle_alpha   90.00
_cell.angle_beta   90.00
_cell.angle_gamma   90.00
#
_symmetry.space_group_name_H-M   'P 1'
#
loop_
_entity.id
_entity.type
_entity.pdbx_description
1 polymer ?
#
loop_
_entity_poly.entity_id
_entity_poly.type
_entity_poly.pdbx_seq_one_letter_code
_entity_poly.pdbx_strand_id
1 'polypeptide(L)'
;DIVYLPSIDNIAMRDKRKTATALAQNLEYFIYDMKTGPSLMSLRMSMIDSSAEQQEELKARIADFQKTVNGLFALTRKRIEIEGSKFSVITDNGTLPVDALSSGEMQVLLILLRVFLLGKRESIVLIDEPENSLDIDWQFELINLLVRFNPNAQFFITTHSPALFGDGW
;
A
#
# COMPACT_ATOMS: atom_id res chain seq x y z
N ASP A 1 -12.67 -12.87 0.24
CA ASP A 1 -12.08 -12.27 -0.97
C ASP A 1 -10.73 -12.92 -1.28
N ILE A 2 -10.38 -13.07 -2.55
CA ILE A 2 -9.04 -13.49 -2.98
C ILE A 2 -8.37 -12.32 -3.70
N VAL A 3 -7.18 -11.95 -3.27
CA VAL A 3 -6.39 -10.85 -3.83
C VAL A 3 -5.02 -11.39 -4.25
N TYR A 4 -4.64 -11.14 -5.49
CA TYR A 4 -3.31 -11.46 -6.01
C TYR A 4 -2.48 -10.19 -6.23
N LEU A 5 -1.27 -10.20 -5.71
CA LEU A 5 -0.25 -9.16 -5.83
C LEU A 5 0.96 -9.77 -6.56
N PRO A 6 1.03 -9.60 -7.89
CA PRO A 6 2.13 -10.17 -8.67
C PRO A 6 3.46 -9.48 -8.35
N SER A 7 4.56 -10.21 -8.56
CA SER A 7 5.91 -9.66 -8.58
C SER A 7 6.02 -8.50 -9.58
N ILE A 8 6.86 -7.51 -9.26
CA ILE A 8 7.20 -6.41 -10.19
C ILE A 8 7.72 -6.94 -11.52
N ASP A 9 8.52 -7.99 -11.51
CA ASP A 9 9.10 -8.57 -12.72
C ASP A 9 8.04 -9.17 -13.64
N ASN A 10 6.91 -9.60 -13.10
CA ASN A 10 5.74 -10.06 -13.86
C ASN A 10 4.89 -8.92 -14.41
N ILE A 11 4.93 -7.74 -13.79
CA ILE A 11 4.23 -6.54 -14.27
C ILE A 11 5.02 -5.87 -15.39
N ALA A 12 6.35 -5.99 -15.36
CA ALA A 12 7.25 -5.36 -16.31
C ALA A 12 8.06 -6.36 -17.11
N MET A 13 7.65 -6.62 -18.29
CA MET A 13 8.53 -7.18 -19.31
C MET A 13 9.76 -6.25 -19.51
N ARG A 14 10.87 -6.53 -18.80
CA ARG A 14 12.27 -6.11 -19.12
C ARG A 14 12.60 -4.62 -19.27
N ASP A 15 11.71 -3.68 -18.97
CA ASP A 15 11.99 -2.25 -19.09
C ASP A 15 11.62 -1.52 -17.79
N LYS A 16 12.62 -1.08 -17.04
CA LYS A 16 12.42 -0.37 -15.74
C LYS A 16 11.49 0.84 -15.82
N ARG A 17 11.45 1.53 -16.99
CA ARG A 17 10.54 2.67 -17.20
C ARG A 17 9.09 2.20 -17.29
N LYS A 18 8.83 1.08 -17.95
CA LYS A 18 7.49 0.49 -18.05
C LYS A 18 6.99 -0.02 -16.70
N THR A 19 7.90 -0.55 -15.86
CA THR A 19 7.58 -0.99 -14.50
C THR A 19 7.12 0.18 -13.64
N ALA A 20 7.90 1.24 -13.57
CA ALA A 20 7.55 2.43 -12.79
C ALA A 20 6.22 3.03 -13.26
N THR A 21 5.98 3.09 -14.58
CA THR A 21 4.70 3.56 -15.13
C THR A 21 3.53 2.66 -14.73
N ALA A 22 3.71 1.33 -14.77
CA ALA A 22 2.66 0.38 -14.38
C ALA A 22 2.35 0.46 -12.88
N LEU A 23 3.36 0.59 -12.02
CA LEU A 23 3.17 0.79 -10.58
C LEU A 23 2.44 2.09 -10.27
N ALA A 24 2.84 3.19 -10.91
CA ALA A 24 2.17 4.49 -10.74
C ALA A 24 0.69 4.42 -11.17
N GLN A 25 0.40 3.81 -12.32
CA GLN A 25 -0.98 3.61 -12.79
C GLN A 25 -1.81 2.76 -11.83
N ASN A 26 -1.24 1.67 -11.29
CA ASN A 26 -1.91 0.85 -10.28
C ASN A 26 -2.16 1.64 -8.98
N LEU A 27 -1.19 2.43 -8.52
CA LEU A 27 -1.37 3.27 -7.35
C LEU A 27 -2.47 4.31 -7.57
N GLU A 28 -2.46 5.02 -8.70
CA GLU A 28 -3.51 5.97 -9.04
C GLU A 28 -4.89 5.30 -9.07
N TYR A 29 -4.99 4.09 -9.63
CA TYR A 29 -6.21 3.31 -9.61
C TYR A 29 -6.70 3.05 -8.17
N PHE A 30 -5.86 2.48 -7.30
CA PHE A 30 -6.24 2.18 -5.92
C PHE A 30 -6.40 3.42 -5.03
N ILE A 31 -5.86 4.55 -5.42
CA ILE A 31 -6.11 5.83 -4.73
C ILE A 31 -7.43 6.43 -5.19
N TYR A 32 -7.67 6.56 -6.50
CA TYR A 32 -8.69 7.45 -7.05
C TYR A 32 -9.88 6.77 -7.73
N ASP A 33 -9.80 5.48 -8.12
CA ASP A 33 -10.93 4.85 -8.80
C ASP A 33 -12.15 4.74 -7.90
N MET A 34 -13.29 5.20 -8.41
CA MET A 34 -14.56 5.19 -7.67
C MET A 34 -15.60 4.25 -8.30
N LYS A 35 -15.26 3.57 -9.39
CA LYS A 35 -16.26 2.88 -10.23
C LYS A 35 -16.14 1.37 -10.22
N THR A 36 -14.93 0.86 -10.22
CA THR A 36 -14.69 -0.56 -10.55
C THR A 36 -14.17 -1.39 -9.39
N GLY A 37 -13.78 -0.77 -8.26
CA GLY A 37 -13.27 -1.53 -7.12
C GLY A 37 -13.01 -0.69 -5.88
N PRO A 38 -12.51 -1.32 -4.82
CA PRO A 38 -12.15 -0.61 -3.60
C PRO A 38 -10.94 0.29 -3.86
N SER A 39 -11.12 1.58 -3.61
CA SER A 39 -10.04 2.58 -3.63
C SER A 39 -10.07 3.41 -2.34
N LEU A 40 -9.01 4.17 -2.11
CA LEU A 40 -8.96 5.07 -0.96
C LEU A 40 -10.07 6.12 -1.05
N MET A 41 -10.35 6.64 -2.25
CA MET A 41 -11.43 7.61 -2.44
C MET A 41 -12.81 6.99 -2.29
N SER A 42 -13.06 5.79 -2.84
CA SER A 42 -14.34 5.11 -2.64
C SER A 42 -14.59 4.78 -1.16
N LEU A 43 -13.54 4.40 -0.42
CA LEU A 43 -13.60 4.19 1.02
C LEU A 43 -13.96 5.49 1.78
N ARG A 44 -13.39 6.62 1.39
CA ARG A 44 -13.74 7.92 1.99
C ARG A 44 -15.14 8.37 1.64
N MET A 45 -15.59 8.14 0.41
CA MET A 45 -16.97 8.48 0.01
C MET A 45 -18.02 7.68 0.79
N SER A 46 -17.73 6.41 1.14
CA SER A 46 -18.64 5.61 1.96
C SER A 46 -18.85 6.18 3.37
N MET A 47 -18.00 7.10 3.83
CA MET A 47 -18.20 7.80 5.11
C MET A 47 -19.44 8.70 5.11
N ILE A 48 -19.86 9.19 3.95
CA ILE A 48 -20.99 10.14 3.85
C ILE A 48 -22.29 9.49 4.37
N ASP A 49 -22.48 8.21 4.06
CA ASP A 49 -23.68 7.45 4.43
C ASP A 49 -23.48 6.61 5.71
N SER A 50 -22.34 6.76 6.39
CA SER A 50 -21.99 5.99 7.58
C SER A 50 -22.42 6.68 8.87
N SER A 51 -22.62 5.91 9.96
CA SER A 51 -22.85 6.48 11.29
C SER A 51 -21.63 7.27 11.78
N ALA A 52 -21.83 8.16 12.75
CA ALA A 52 -20.74 8.95 13.32
C ALA A 52 -19.61 8.06 13.90
N GLU A 53 -19.95 6.95 14.53
CA GLU A 53 -19.01 5.98 15.07
C GLU A 53 -18.18 5.33 13.95
N GLN A 54 -18.82 4.89 12.86
CA GLN A 54 -18.13 4.32 11.70
C GLN A 54 -17.23 5.34 10.99
N GLN A 55 -17.65 6.60 10.94
CA GLN A 55 -16.83 7.68 10.41
C GLN A 55 -15.55 7.89 11.21
N GLU A 56 -15.66 7.91 12.55
CA GLU A 56 -14.48 8.08 13.44
C GLU A 56 -13.55 6.86 13.35
N GLU A 57 -14.09 5.64 13.33
CA GLU A 57 -13.27 4.43 13.12
C GLU A 57 -12.50 4.50 11.80
N LEU A 58 -13.15 4.89 10.70
CA LEU A 58 -12.51 4.96 9.40
C LEU A 58 -11.48 6.09 9.32
N LYS A 59 -11.75 7.25 9.92
CA LYS A 59 -10.76 8.33 10.04
C LYS A 59 -9.52 7.86 10.80
N ALA A 60 -9.71 7.17 11.94
CA ALA A 60 -8.60 6.63 12.70
C ALA A 60 -7.77 5.61 11.91
N ARG A 61 -8.42 4.73 11.15
CA ARG A 61 -7.75 3.77 10.26
C ARG A 61 -6.93 4.45 9.17
N ILE A 62 -7.48 5.48 8.51
CA ILE A 62 -6.77 6.24 7.47
C ILE A 62 -5.57 6.98 8.08
N ALA A 63 -5.74 7.59 9.25
CA ALA A 63 -4.64 8.26 9.95
C ALA A 63 -3.53 7.28 10.37
N ASP A 64 -3.88 6.06 10.82
CA ASP A 64 -2.91 5.02 11.15
C ASP A 64 -2.18 4.51 9.90
N PHE A 65 -2.87 4.32 8.79
CA PHE A 65 -2.25 4.00 7.50
C PHE A 65 -1.25 5.07 7.08
N GLN A 66 -1.67 6.34 7.08
CA GLN A 66 -0.81 7.47 6.73
C GLN A 66 0.42 7.54 7.64
N LYS A 67 0.23 7.41 8.95
CA LYS A 67 1.32 7.40 9.94
C LYS A 67 2.32 6.27 9.69
N THR A 68 1.82 5.08 9.39
CA THR A 68 2.65 3.89 9.13
C THR A 68 3.49 4.06 7.87
N VAL A 69 2.87 4.47 6.76
CA VAL A 69 3.60 4.73 5.51
C VAL A 69 4.63 5.85 5.70
N ASN A 70 4.28 6.90 6.43
CA ASN A 70 5.19 8.01 6.72
C ASN A 70 6.38 7.57 7.59
N GLY A 71 6.19 6.57 8.45
CA GLY A 71 7.30 5.95 9.19
C GLY A 71 8.31 5.26 8.26
N LEU A 72 7.81 4.50 7.27
CA LEU A 72 8.69 3.87 6.27
C LEU A 72 9.40 4.92 5.40
N PHE A 73 8.68 5.95 4.96
CA PHE A 73 9.20 6.98 4.06
C PHE A 73 10.11 8.01 4.76
N ALA A 74 10.22 7.98 6.08
CA ALA A 74 11.08 8.90 6.81
C ALA A 74 12.56 8.84 6.36
N LEU A 75 13.06 7.65 6.03
CA LEU A 75 14.43 7.44 5.54
C LEU A 75 14.67 8.12 4.18
N THR A 76 13.65 8.22 3.35
CA THR A 76 13.72 8.86 2.03
C THR A 76 13.30 10.33 2.04
N ARG A 77 13.03 10.91 3.23
CA ARG A 77 12.56 12.29 3.43
C ARG A 77 11.30 12.62 2.66
N LYS A 78 10.42 11.63 2.54
CA LYS A 78 9.11 11.78 1.91
C LYS A 78 8.02 11.46 2.94
N ARG A 79 6.84 12.00 2.71
CA ARG A 79 5.64 11.60 3.44
C ARG A 79 4.44 11.66 2.53
N ILE A 80 3.43 10.85 2.83
CA ILE A 80 2.11 10.97 2.19
C ILE A 80 1.20 11.82 3.04
N GLU A 81 0.27 12.49 2.39
CA GLU A 81 -0.78 13.29 3.01
C GLU A 81 -2.11 12.99 2.34
N ILE A 82 -3.12 12.67 3.16
CA ILE A 82 -4.45 12.26 2.72
C ILE A 82 -5.45 13.23 3.29
N GLU A 83 -5.81 14.26 2.51
CA GLU A 83 -6.75 15.30 2.91
C GLU A 83 -7.96 15.34 1.98
N GLY A 84 -9.17 15.22 2.53
CA GLY A 84 -10.38 15.20 1.72
C GLY A 84 -10.30 14.14 0.60
N SER A 85 -10.42 14.56 -0.64
CA SER A 85 -10.27 13.72 -1.83
C SER A 85 -8.87 13.77 -2.45
N LYS A 86 -7.88 14.35 -1.75
CA LYS A 86 -6.54 14.54 -2.27
C LYS A 86 -5.57 13.59 -1.60
N PHE A 87 -4.78 12.91 -2.41
CA PHE A 87 -3.57 12.19 -2.01
C PHE A 87 -2.35 12.95 -2.53
N SER A 88 -1.38 13.19 -1.68
CA SER A 88 -0.18 13.96 -2.04
C SER A 88 1.07 13.28 -1.49
N VAL A 89 2.16 13.34 -2.25
CA VAL A 89 3.50 13.01 -1.77
C VAL A 89 4.23 14.31 -1.48
N ILE A 90 4.68 14.50 -0.25
CA ILE A 90 5.32 15.72 0.22
C ILE A 90 6.80 15.45 0.47
N THR A 91 7.64 16.42 0.08
CA THR A 91 9.08 16.47 0.37
C THR A 91 9.46 17.82 0.91
N ASP A 92 10.72 18.00 1.31
CA ASP A 92 11.27 19.30 1.72
C ASP A 92 11.19 20.36 0.59
N ASN A 93 11.15 19.90 -0.66
CA ASN A 93 11.11 20.77 -1.85
C ASN A 93 9.70 20.99 -2.42
N GLY A 94 8.66 20.48 -1.75
CA GLY A 94 7.27 20.63 -2.16
C GLY A 94 6.55 19.31 -2.46
N THR A 95 5.42 19.43 -3.13
CA THR A 95 4.56 18.29 -3.46
C THR A 95 5.01 17.63 -4.77
N LEU A 96 5.09 16.30 -4.74
CA LEU A 96 5.41 15.48 -5.91
C LEU A 96 4.17 14.67 -6.36
N PRO A 97 4.08 14.34 -7.66
CA PRO A 97 3.14 13.34 -8.13
C PRO A 97 3.56 11.92 -7.70
N VAL A 98 2.63 10.98 -7.73
CA VAL A 98 2.86 9.58 -7.28
C VAL A 98 3.95 8.88 -8.09
N ASP A 99 4.05 9.18 -9.39
CA ASP A 99 5.05 8.61 -10.30
C ASP A 99 6.50 9.13 -10.05
N ALA A 100 6.66 10.14 -9.19
CA ALA A 100 7.97 10.59 -8.72
C ALA A 100 8.50 9.78 -7.51
N LEU A 101 7.74 8.84 -6.99
CA LEU A 101 8.22 7.84 -6.04
C LEU A 101 9.18 6.86 -6.72
N SER A 102 10.15 6.33 -5.98
CA SER A 102 10.98 5.23 -6.45
C SER A 102 10.15 3.95 -6.66
N SER A 103 10.68 2.98 -7.41
CA SER A 103 9.99 1.69 -7.61
C SER A 103 9.67 0.99 -6.29
N GLY A 104 10.62 0.97 -5.34
CA GLY A 104 10.41 0.37 -4.02
C GLY A 104 9.37 1.11 -3.20
N GLU A 105 9.39 2.46 -3.21
CA GLU A 105 8.35 3.27 -2.53
C GLU A 105 6.96 3.03 -3.12
N MET A 106 6.86 2.99 -4.45
CA MET A 106 5.59 2.68 -5.12
C MET A 106 5.11 1.26 -4.78
N GLN A 107 6.01 0.30 -4.74
CA GLN A 107 5.68 -1.09 -4.45
C GLN A 107 5.18 -1.27 -3.01
N VAL A 108 5.94 -0.82 -2.02
CA VAL A 108 5.51 -0.97 -0.63
C VAL A 108 4.19 -0.24 -0.37
N LEU A 109 4.04 0.97 -0.93
CA LEU A 109 2.79 1.72 -0.84
C LEU A 109 1.62 0.97 -1.48
N LEU A 110 1.81 0.38 -2.67
CA LEU A 110 0.79 -0.40 -3.37
C LEU A 110 0.37 -1.64 -2.58
N ILE A 111 1.33 -2.41 -2.07
CA ILE A 111 1.05 -3.61 -1.27
C ILE A 111 0.26 -3.24 -0.02
N LEU A 112 0.75 -2.27 0.76
CA LEU A 112 0.10 -1.85 2.00
C LEU A 112 -1.29 -1.24 1.74
N LEU A 113 -1.44 -0.43 0.69
CA LEU A 113 -2.72 0.17 0.34
C LEU A 113 -3.76 -0.90 -0.04
N ARG A 114 -3.38 -1.89 -0.83
CA ARG A 114 -4.29 -2.98 -1.22
C ARG A 114 -4.76 -3.78 -0.01
N VAL A 115 -3.86 -4.14 0.90
CA VAL A 115 -4.23 -4.87 2.13
C VAL A 115 -5.08 -3.99 3.05
N PHE A 116 -4.74 -2.71 3.21
CA PHE A 116 -5.52 -1.73 3.97
C PHE A 116 -6.96 -1.60 3.44
N LEU A 117 -7.15 -1.59 2.11
CA LEU A 117 -8.47 -1.48 1.48
C LEU A 117 -9.34 -2.73 1.67
N LEU A 118 -8.77 -3.88 1.96
CA LEU A 118 -9.53 -5.07 2.37
C LEU A 118 -10.23 -4.86 3.72
N GLY A 119 -9.73 -3.97 4.54
CA GLY A 119 -10.23 -3.77 5.90
C GLY A 119 -9.97 -5.00 6.77
N LYS A 120 -10.95 -5.34 7.63
CA LYS A 120 -10.88 -6.52 8.52
C LYS A 120 -11.64 -7.72 7.93
N ARG A 121 -11.86 -7.75 6.61
CA ARG A 121 -12.58 -8.86 5.97
C ARG A 121 -11.69 -10.09 5.90
N GLU A 122 -12.29 -11.25 6.13
CA GLU A 122 -11.62 -12.52 5.84
C GLU A 122 -11.24 -12.57 4.35
N SER A 123 -9.96 -12.76 4.10
CA SER A 123 -9.38 -12.66 2.75
C SER A 123 -8.20 -13.60 2.60
N ILE A 124 -7.98 -14.09 1.40
CA ILE A 124 -6.76 -14.77 1.00
C ILE A 124 -5.96 -13.80 0.16
N VAL A 125 -4.73 -13.52 0.59
CA VAL A 125 -3.82 -12.59 -0.09
C VAL A 125 -2.59 -13.35 -0.57
N LEU A 126 -2.43 -13.39 -1.89
CA LEU A 126 -1.30 -14.02 -2.55
C LEU A 126 -0.33 -12.93 -2.96
N ILE A 127 0.92 -12.98 -2.50
CA ILE A 127 1.95 -11.99 -2.81
C ILE A 127 3.17 -12.72 -3.39
N ASP A 128 3.59 -12.26 -4.56
CA ASP A 128 4.69 -12.88 -5.29
C ASP A 128 5.91 -11.95 -5.24
N GLU A 129 6.99 -12.42 -4.59
CA GLU A 129 8.27 -11.74 -4.45
C GLU A 129 8.14 -10.26 -4.03
N PRO A 130 7.49 -9.94 -2.88
CA PRO A 130 7.28 -8.57 -2.45
C PRO A 130 8.57 -7.79 -2.19
N GLU A 131 9.68 -8.49 -1.92
CA GLU A 131 10.99 -7.92 -1.65
C GLU A 131 11.63 -7.22 -2.85
N ASN A 132 11.18 -7.51 -4.07
CA ASN A 132 11.77 -6.92 -5.27
C ASN A 132 11.71 -5.39 -5.21
N SER A 133 12.87 -4.75 -5.30
CA SER A 133 13.07 -3.30 -5.16
C SER A 133 12.80 -2.70 -3.76
N LEU A 134 12.47 -3.50 -2.74
CA LEU A 134 12.31 -3.00 -1.39
C LEU A 134 13.65 -2.87 -0.67
N ASP A 135 13.77 -1.82 0.12
CA ASP A 135 14.83 -1.68 1.11
C ASP A 135 14.77 -2.83 2.13
N ILE A 136 15.92 -3.27 2.63
CA ILE A 136 16.00 -4.40 3.56
C ILE A 136 15.25 -4.14 4.87
N ASP A 137 15.27 -2.92 5.37
CA ASP A 137 14.55 -2.56 6.60
C ASP A 137 13.04 -2.64 6.40
N TRP A 138 12.55 -2.30 5.21
CA TRP A 138 11.14 -2.45 4.87
C TRP A 138 10.72 -3.91 4.71
N GLN A 139 11.62 -4.77 4.25
CA GLN A 139 11.35 -6.21 4.16
C GLN A 139 11.13 -6.83 5.55
N PHE A 140 11.94 -6.47 6.55
CA PHE A 140 11.76 -6.94 7.94
C PHE A 140 10.42 -6.53 8.54
N GLU A 141 9.92 -5.34 8.20
CA GLU A 141 8.65 -4.82 8.74
C GLU A 141 7.41 -5.26 7.96
N LEU A 142 7.57 -5.66 6.70
CA LEU A 142 6.46 -5.83 5.76
C LEU A 142 5.38 -6.77 6.31
N ILE A 143 5.75 -7.95 6.79
CA ILE A 143 4.80 -8.95 7.25
C ILE A 143 3.99 -8.45 8.45
N ASN A 144 4.66 -7.82 9.41
CA ASN A 144 4.02 -7.23 10.59
C ASN A 144 2.98 -6.18 10.18
N LEU A 145 3.30 -5.37 9.18
CA LEU A 145 2.41 -4.33 8.66
C LEU A 145 1.21 -4.94 7.92
N LEU A 146 1.40 -5.99 7.15
CA LEU A 146 0.31 -6.70 6.47
C LEU A 146 -0.69 -7.27 7.46
N VAL A 147 -0.21 -8.00 8.46
CA VAL A 147 -1.05 -8.59 9.53
C VAL A 147 -1.75 -7.49 10.34
N ARG A 148 -1.07 -6.38 10.63
CA ARG A 148 -1.66 -5.24 11.33
C ARG A 148 -2.82 -4.62 10.57
N PHE A 149 -2.70 -4.45 9.24
CA PHE A 149 -3.76 -3.84 8.43
C PHE A 149 -4.93 -4.77 8.17
N ASN A 150 -4.71 -6.07 8.08
CA ASN A 150 -5.78 -7.05 8.02
C ASN A 150 -5.43 -8.32 8.82
N PRO A 151 -5.75 -8.36 10.12
CA PRO A 151 -5.47 -9.52 10.97
C PRO A 151 -6.32 -10.75 10.64
N ASN A 152 -7.37 -10.60 9.84
CA ASN A 152 -8.26 -11.69 9.41
C ASN A 152 -7.88 -12.25 8.02
N ALA A 153 -6.83 -11.74 7.41
CA ALA A 153 -6.35 -12.25 6.15
C ALA A 153 -5.38 -13.43 6.36
N GLN A 154 -5.43 -14.38 5.44
CA GLN A 154 -4.41 -15.40 5.27
C GLN A 154 -3.47 -14.98 4.15
N PHE A 155 -2.17 -14.87 4.46
CA PHE A 155 -1.16 -14.47 3.50
C PHE A 155 -0.39 -15.69 2.98
N PHE A 156 -0.25 -15.79 1.66
CA PHE A 156 0.63 -16.72 0.98
C PHE A 156 1.65 -15.89 0.21
N ILE A 157 2.91 -16.03 0.58
CA ILE A 157 4.00 -15.19 0.05
C ILE A 157 5.07 -16.08 -0.54
N THR A 158 5.39 -15.88 -1.81
CA THR A 158 6.61 -16.43 -2.40
C THR A 158 7.74 -15.42 -2.19
N THR A 159 8.91 -15.88 -1.81
CA THR A 159 10.05 -14.99 -1.55
C THR A 159 11.38 -15.70 -1.65
N HIS A 160 12.40 -14.99 -2.07
CA HIS A 160 13.81 -15.38 -1.99
C HIS A 160 14.57 -14.62 -0.89
N SER A 161 13.91 -13.67 -0.19
CA SER A 161 14.55 -12.88 0.85
C SER A 161 14.45 -13.55 2.23
N PRO A 162 15.56 -13.83 2.88
CA PRO A 162 15.55 -14.29 4.27
C PRO A 162 15.00 -13.26 5.25
N ALA A 163 15.04 -11.97 4.90
CA ALA A 163 14.52 -10.89 5.75
C ALA A 163 13.01 -10.96 5.98
N LEU A 164 12.28 -11.54 5.03
CA LEU A 164 10.82 -11.73 5.17
C LEU A 164 10.45 -12.89 6.10
N PHE A 165 11.36 -13.80 6.39
CA PHE A 165 11.05 -14.94 7.25
C PHE A 165 11.10 -14.61 8.75
N GLY A 166 11.79 -13.53 9.17
CA GLY A 166 11.89 -13.16 10.59
C GLY A 166 12.37 -14.29 11.51
N ASP A 167 12.50 -14.01 12.80
CA ASP A 167 12.89 -15.00 13.82
C ASP A 167 11.67 -15.75 14.41
N GLY A 168 10.76 -16.18 13.62
CA GLY A 168 9.63 -16.94 14.17
C GLY A 168 8.35 -16.95 13.35
N TRP A 169 8.34 -17.78 12.40
CA TRP A 169 7.11 -18.31 11.77
C TRP A 169 6.74 -19.61 12.45
#